data_321616eebbb698a7dec6f86a9043478a
#
_entry.id   321616eebbb698a7dec6f86a9043478a
#
_cell.length_a   1.000
_cell.length_b   1.000
_cell.length_c   1.000
_cell.angle_alpha   90.00
_cell.angle_beta   90.00
_cell.angle_gamma   90.00
#
_symmetry.space_group_name_H-M   'P 1'
#
loop_
_entity.id
_entity.type
_entity.pdbx_description
1 polymer ?
#
loop_
_entity_poly.entity_id
_entity_poly.type
_entity_poly.pdbx_seq_one_letter_code
_entity_poly.pdbx_strand_id
1 'polypeptide(L)'
;MRVARPLSLFAALSIALAGAAATAPAAPAPAPAAAAAGSGYAAPTMLHCKLNVRSATKSSATVLRTLRNRNGNCPGKGGHDSVPCWLNKCGGITAGGSYTCQSGGKSYKSWLPVKHQGKRAWVAIKCGTYVTP
;
A
#
# COMPACT_ATOMS: atom_id res chain seq x y z
N MET A 1 -76.19 -17.81 25.86
CA MET A 1 -75.15 -18.54 26.61
C MET A 1 -73.89 -17.65 26.68
N ARG A 2 -73.61 -17.17 27.86
CA ARG A 2 -72.46 -16.28 28.13
C ARG A 2 -71.27 -17.13 28.58
N VAL A 3 -70.13 -17.03 27.96
CA VAL A 3 -68.90 -17.66 28.43
C VAL A 3 -67.87 -16.53 28.76
N ALA A 4 -67.53 -16.53 30.04
CA ALA A 4 -66.60 -15.55 30.64
C ALA A 4 -65.14 -15.78 30.25
N ARG A 5 -64.44 -14.69 30.03
CA ARG A 5 -62.94 -14.66 29.85
C ARG A 5 -62.30 -14.54 31.22
N PRO A 6 -61.20 -15.24 31.47
CA PRO A 6 -60.26 -14.84 32.52
C PRO A 6 -59.16 -13.95 31.96
N LEU A 7 -58.91 -12.79 32.60
CA LEU A 7 -57.74 -11.95 32.45
C LEU A 7 -56.56 -12.59 33.16
N SER A 8 -55.50 -12.87 32.44
CA SER A 8 -54.18 -13.19 33.01
C SER A 8 -53.28 -11.98 32.90
N LEU A 9 -53.02 -11.33 34.02
CA LEU A 9 -51.97 -10.34 34.16
C LEU A 9 -50.61 -11.07 34.22
N PHE A 10 -49.76 -10.89 33.21
CA PHE A 10 -48.36 -11.20 33.29
C PHE A 10 -47.57 -9.88 33.48
N ALA A 11 -47.06 -9.71 34.69
CA ALA A 11 -46.07 -8.65 34.99
C ALA A 11 -44.73 -9.04 34.36
N ALA A 12 -44.32 -8.34 33.31
CA ALA A 12 -42.99 -8.49 32.72
C ALA A 12 -42.01 -7.63 33.49
N LEU A 13 -41.12 -8.27 34.22
CA LEU A 13 -39.98 -7.66 34.90
C LEU A 13 -38.89 -7.41 33.88
N SER A 14 -38.73 -6.16 33.39
CA SER A 14 -37.67 -5.77 32.46
C SER A 14 -36.40 -5.53 33.23
N ILE A 15 -35.47 -6.48 33.17
CA ILE A 15 -34.09 -6.27 33.63
C ILE A 15 -33.32 -5.56 32.52
N ALA A 16 -33.01 -4.27 32.69
CA ALA A 16 -32.15 -3.53 31.83
C ALA A 16 -30.66 -3.92 32.14
N LEU A 17 -30.09 -4.80 31.33
CA LEU A 17 -28.64 -4.98 31.31
C LEU A 17 -28.02 -3.78 30.57
N ALA A 18 -27.44 -2.86 31.33
CA ALA A 18 -26.54 -1.84 30.81
C ALA A 18 -25.26 -2.54 30.32
N GLY A 19 -25.21 -2.92 29.04
CA GLY A 19 -24.01 -3.39 28.39
C GLY A 19 -23.03 -2.23 28.21
N ALA A 20 -22.00 -2.16 29.05
CA ALA A 20 -20.84 -1.29 28.80
C ALA A 20 -20.15 -1.78 27.52
N ALA A 21 -20.34 -1.07 26.43
CA ALA A 21 -19.55 -1.28 25.21
C ALA A 21 -18.10 -0.88 25.50
N ALA A 22 -17.25 -1.85 25.78
CA ALA A 22 -15.81 -1.65 25.80
C ALA A 22 -15.36 -1.33 24.38
N THR A 23 -15.07 -0.07 24.12
CA THR A 23 -14.37 0.36 22.91
C THR A 23 -12.96 -0.23 22.96
N ALA A 24 -12.71 -1.29 22.21
CA ALA A 24 -11.35 -1.81 22.03
C ALA A 24 -10.50 -0.69 21.40
N PRO A 25 -9.29 -0.41 21.95
CA PRO A 25 -8.39 0.55 21.32
C PRO A 25 -8.07 0.06 19.91
N ALA A 26 -8.23 0.94 18.93
CA ALA A 26 -7.85 0.65 17.55
C ALA A 26 -6.37 0.28 17.52
N ALA A 27 -6.05 -0.89 16.94
CA ALA A 27 -4.66 -1.30 16.77
C ALA A 27 -3.91 -0.22 15.98
N PRO A 28 -2.70 0.22 16.40
CA PRO A 28 -1.93 1.20 15.67
C PRO A 28 -1.68 0.68 14.25
N ALA A 29 -1.92 1.54 13.25
CA ALA A 29 -1.62 1.22 11.88
C ALA A 29 -0.16 0.77 11.76
N PRO A 30 0.15 -0.31 11.00
CA PRO A 30 1.53 -0.76 10.85
C PRO A 30 2.35 0.40 10.29
N ALA A 31 3.40 0.79 11.02
CA ALA A 31 4.36 1.79 10.55
C ALA A 31 4.88 1.36 9.18
N PRO A 32 5.10 2.31 8.24
CA PRO A 32 5.73 1.98 6.96
C PRO A 32 7.04 1.27 7.26
N ALA A 33 7.20 0.04 6.73
CA ALA A 33 8.40 -0.74 6.93
C ALA A 33 9.59 0.08 6.41
N ALA A 34 10.36 0.66 7.33
CA ALA A 34 11.64 1.26 7.01
C ALA A 34 12.47 0.17 6.34
N ALA A 35 13.09 0.48 5.20
CA ALA A 35 14.05 -0.41 4.58
C ALA A 35 15.09 -0.77 5.66
N ALA A 36 15.30 -2.07 5.89
CA ALA A 36 16.26 -2.53 6.89
C ALA A 36 17.60 -1.88 6.60
N ALA A 37 18.27 -1.35 7.63
CA ALA A 37 19.60 -0.75 7.51
C ALA A 37 20.52 -1.74 6.77
N GLY A 38 21.10 -1.33 5.65
CA GLY A 38 21.96 -2.19 4.82
C GLY A 38 21.25 -2.86 3.62
N SER A 39 19.98 -2.58 3.36
CA SER A 39 19.28 -3.07 2.17
C SER A 39 19.06 -1.97 1.15
N GLY A 40 19.37 -2.25 -0.12
CA GLY A 40 19.05 -1.35 -1.22
C GLY A 40 17.54 -1.15 -1.39
N TYR A 41 17.14 0.00 -1.86
CA TYR A 41 15.73 0.34 -2.07
C TYR A 41 15.51 1.13 -3.36
N ALA A 42 14.29 1.08 -3.87
CA ALA A 42 13.84 1.92 -4.97
C ALA A 42 12.81 2.95 -4.47
N ALA A 43 12.86 4.15 -5.06
CA ALA A 43 12.01 5.27 -4.71
C ALA A 43 11.67 6.12 -5.96
N PRO A 44 10.58 6.90 -5.95
CA PRO A 44 10.29 7.86 -7.01
C PRO A 44 11.26 9.04 -6.96
N THR A 45 11.61 9.57 -8.13
CA THR A 45 12.40 10.82 -8.23
C THR A 45 11.52 12.05 -7.96
N MET A 46 12.15 13.19 -7.70
CA MET A 46 11.47 14.49 -7.63
C MET A 46 10.89 14.91 -8.99
N LEU A 47 11.46 14.43 -10.09
CA LEU A 47 10.97 14.73 -11.44
C LEU A 47 9.63 14.04 -11.75
N HIS A 48 9.48 12.79 -11.28
CA HIS A 48 8.30 12.00 -11.62
C HIS A 48 7.28 11.88 -10.47
N CYS A 49 7.66 12.25 -9.26
CA CYS A 49 6.84 12.27 -8.03
C CYS A 49 6.14 10.96 -7.67
N LYS A 50 6.00 10.01 -8.58
CA LYS A 50 5.31 8.73 -8.39
C LYS A 50 6.07 7.60 -9.08
N LEU A 51 6.08 6.43 -8.44
CA LEU A 51 6.63 5.20 -8.99
C LEU A 51 5.70 4.04 -8.66
N ASN A 52 5.18 3.37 -9.67
CA ASN A 52 4.28 2.24 -9.46
C ASN A 52 5.05 0.93 -9.28
N VAL A 53 4.73 0.22 -8.20
CA VAL A 53 5.12 -1.18 -7.99
C VAL A 53 4.08 -2.05 -8.68
N ARG A 54 4.52 -2.94 -9.58
CA ARG A 54 3.65 -3.73 -10.45
C ARG A 54 3.89 -5.23 -10.29
N SER A 55 2.88 -6.01 -10.62
CA SER A 55 2.93 -7.48 -10.56
C SER A 55 3.78 -8.14 -11.65
N ALA A 56 4.10 -7.43 -12.72
CA ALA A 56 4.91 -7.93 -13.85
C ALA A 56 5.67 -6.78 -14.55
N THR A 57 6.62 -7.13 -15.41
CA THR A 57 7.47 -6.20 -16.19
C THR A 57 6.75 -5.62 -17.40
N LYS A 58 5.57 -5.07 -17.22
CA LYS A 58 4.80 -4.39 -18.28
C LYS A 58 3.93 -3.27 -17.70
N SER A 59 3.73 -2.22 -18.48
CA SER A 59 2.94 -1.04 -18.05
C SER A 59 1.45 -1.33 -17.83
N SER A 60 0.91 -2.37 -18.46
CA SER A 60 -0.47 -2.85 -18.26
C SER A 60 -0.63 -3.80 -17.06
N ALA A 61 0.46 -4.23 -16.39
CA ALA A 61 0.38 -5.09 -15.22
C ALA A 61 -0.30 -4.37 -14.04
N THR A 62 -0.94 -5.16 -13.18
CA THR A 62 -1.61 -4.64 -11.98
C THR A 62 -0.66 -3.79 -11.13
N VAL A 63 -1.11 -2.60 -10.76
CA VAL A 63 -0.41 -1.75 -9.80
C VAL A 63 -0.72 -2.27 -8.40
N LEU A 64 0.30 -2.75 -7.71
CA LEU A 64 0.21 -3.28 -6.35
C LEU A 64 0.32 -2.17 -5.31
N ARG A 65 1.13 -1.15 -5.60
CA ARG A 65 1.37 0.02 -4.75
C ARG A 65 1.88 1.19 -5.60
N THR A 66 1.51 2.41 -5.24
CA THR A 66 2.12 3.63 -5.78
C THR A 66 2.98 4.27 -4.71
N LEU A 67 4.28 4.37 -4.96
CA LEU A 67 5.23 5.13 -4.16
C LEU A 67 5.13 6.60 -4.54
N ARG A 68 5.23 7.50 -3.55
CA ARG A 68 5.15 8.95 -3.76
C ARG A 68 6.41 9.63 -3.25
N ASN A 69 6.92 10.59 -4.00
CA ASN A 69 7.85 11.59 -3.51
C ASN A 69 7.05 12.85 -3.13
N ARG A 70 7.38 13.47 -2.01
CA ARG A 70 6.73 14.68 -1.50
C ARG A 70 7.73 15.80 -1.28
N ASN A 71 8.94 15.67 -1.86
CA ASN A 71 10.00 16.66 -1.79
C ASN A 71 10.01 17.57 -3.02
N GLY A 72 10.53 18.76 -2.88
CA GLY A 72 10.64 19.73 -3.96
C GLY A 72 9.26 20.13 -4.52
N ASN A 73 9.08 20.04 -5.83
CA ASN A 73 7.85 20.40 -6.54
C ASN A 73 6.78 19.29 -6.53
N CYS A 74 7.05 18.17 -5.86
CA CYS A 74 6.07 17.09 -5.77
C CYS A 74 4.97 17.41 -4.75
N PRO A 75 3.70 17.01 -5.02
CA PRO A 75 2.61 17.31 -4.11
C PRO A 75 2.74 16.54 -2.79
N GLY A 76 2.41 17.21 -1.68
CA GLY A 76 2.49 16.70 -0.32
C GLY A 76 3.61 17.35 0.49
N LYS A 77 3.80 16.89 1.73
CA LYS A 77 4.81 17.42 2.65
C LYS A 77 5.81 16.32 3.00
N GLY A 78 7.09 16.62 2.73
CA GLY A 78 8.26 15.91 3.23
C GLY A 78 8.37 14.41 2.93
N GLY A 79 9.58 13.97 2.64
CA GLY A 79 9.91 12.56 2.50
C GLY A 79 9.47 11.92 1.19
N HIS A 80 9.80 10.66 1.07
CA HIS A 80 9.38 9.81 -0.05
C HIS A 80 9.11 8.39 0.44
N ASP A 81 8.21 7.71 -0.24
CA ASP A 81 7.99 6.28 -0.05
C ASP A 81 9.12 5.52 -0.75
N SER A 82 9.47 4.37 -0.19
CA SER A 82 10.44 3.46 -0.81
C SER A 82 9.95 2.01 -0.74
N VAL A 83 10.59 1.15 -1.51
CA VAL A 83 10.36 -0.29 -1.49
C VAL A 83 11.72 -1.00 -1.54
N PRO A 84 11.96 -2.02 -0.70
CA PRO A 84 13.21 -2.78 -0.74
C PRO A 84 13.42 -3.45 -2.10
N CYS A 85 14.63 -3.46 -2.59
CA CYS A 85 14.99 -4.24 -3.75
C CYS A 85 14.82 -5.73 -3.48
N TRP A 86 14.46 -6.51 -4.50
CA TRP A 86 14.31 -7.96 -4.39
C TRP A 86 15.63 -8.63 -3.99
N LEU A 87 16.70 -8.21 -4.64
CA LEU A 87 18.08 -8.49 -4.21
C LEU A 87 18.54 -7.27 -3.42
N ASN A 88 19.06 -7.44 -2.23
CA ASN A 88 19.44 -6.36 -1.32
C ASN A 88 20.33 -5.27 -1.96
N LYS A 89 21.03 -5.61 -3.03
CA LYS A 89 21.91 -4.71 -3.80
C LYS A 89 21.24 -4.03 -4.99
N CYS A 90 19.92 -4.05 -5.09
CA CYS A 90 19.17 -3.50 -6.24
C CYS A 90 19.67 -4.02 -7.60
N GLY A 91 20.10 -5.25 -7.67
CA GLY A 91 20.55 -5.91 -8.90
C GLY A 91 19.40 -6.58 -9.66
N GLY A 92 19.74 -7.22 -10.78
CA GLY A 92 18.79 -8.03 -11.56
C GLY A 92 17.81 -7.20 -12.39
N ILE A 93 18.22 -5.97 -12.81
CA ILE A 93 17.45 -5.19 -13.79
C ILE A 93 17.27 -6.04 -15.04
N THR A 94 16.03 -6.18 -15.49
CA THR A 94 15.66 -7.00 -16.65
C THR A 94 14.91 -6.17 -17.69
N ALA A 95 15.00 -6.61 -18.94
CA ALA A 95 14.18 -6.07 -20.01
C ALA A 95 12.75 -6.62 -19.89
N GLY A 96 11.77 -5.77 -20.14
CA GLY A 96 10.35 -6.11 -20.13
C GLY A 96 9.56 -5.31 -21.13
N GLY A 97 8.26 -5.19 -20.92
CA GLY A 97 7.40 -4.34 -21.73
C GLY A 97 7.81 -2.87 -21.68
N SER A 98 7.55 -2.16 -22.76
CA SER A 98 7.85 -0.73 -22.86
C SER A 98 7.02 0.11 -21.90
N TYR A 99 7.61 1.19 -21.41
CA TYR A 99 6.94 2.21 -20.61
C TYR A 99 7.53 3.60 -20.87
N THR A 100 6.78 4.63 -20.57
CA THR A 100 7.23 6.02 -20.51
C THR A 100 7.00 6.57 -19.11
N CYS A 101 7.84 7.48 -18.64
CA CYS A 101 7.69 8.09 -17.33
C CYS A 101 6.70 9.26 -17.34
N GLN A 102 6.50 9.85 -18.49
CA GLN A 102 5.54 10.95 -18.74
C GLN A 102 4.99 10.84 -20.17
N SER A 103 3.83 11.42 -20.39
CA SER A 103 3.21 11.43 -21.73
C SER A 103 4.12 12.06 -22.77
N GLY A 104 4.28 11.42 -23.92
CA GLY A 104 5.16 11.88 -25.01
C GLY A 104 6.67 11.74 -24.72
N GLY A 105 7.04 11.18 -23.58
CA GLY A 105 8.43 10.99 -23.21
C GLY A 105 9.11 9.79 -23.86
N LYS A 106 10.42 9.67 -23.64
CA LYS A 106 11.22 8.54 -24.11
C LYS A 106 10.69 7.21 -23.57
N SER A 107 10.66 6.20 -24.43
CA SER A 107 10.30 4.84 -24.06
C SER A 107 11.48 4.06 -23.50
N TYR A 108 11.24 3.27 -22.46
CA TYR A 108 12.22 2.42 -21.79
C TYR A 108 11.66 1.02 -21.58
N LYS A 109 12.56 0.04 -21.36
CA LYS A 109 12.21 -1.37 -21.09
C LYS A 109 12.87 -1.93 -19.83
N SER A 110 13.57 -1.10 -19.04
CA SER A 110 14.34 -1.52 -17.87
C SER A 110 13.48 -1.61 -16.63
N TRP A 111 13.35 -2.80 -16.06
CA TRP A 111 12.55 -3.08 -14.86
C TRP A 111 13.45 -3.57 -13.74
N LEU A 112 13.27 -3.00 -12.54
CA LEU A 112 13.98 -3.40 -11.33
C LEU A 112 13.07 -4.31 -10.48
N PRO A 113 13.54 -5.51 -10.09
CA PRO A 113 12.79 -6.35 -9.16
C PRO A 113 12.86 -5.78 -7.76
N VAL A 114 11.71 -5.71 -7.10
CA VAL A 114 11.52 -5.20 -5.74
C VAL A 114 10.74 -6.19 -4.89
N LYS A 115 10.79 -6.04 -3.57
CA LYS A 115 10.07 -6.89 -2.62
C LYS A 115 8.81 -6.18 -2.14
N HIS A 116 7.65 -6.74 -2.45
CA HIS A 116 6.37 -6.24 -1.99
C HIS A 116 5.60 -7.36 -1.29
N GLN A 117 5.29 -7.19 0.01
CA GLN A 117 4.60 -8.21 0.83
C GLN A 117 5.22 -9.61 0.72
N GLY A 118 6.56 -9.69 0.78
CA GLY A 118 7.29 -10.96 0.68
C GLY A 118 7.39 -11.56 -0.74
N LYS A 119 6.73 -10.98 -1.74
CA LYS A 119 6.73 -11.45 -3.13
C LYS A 119 7.57 -10.54 -4.04
N ARG A 120 8.03 -11.09 -5.16
CA ARG A 120 8.68 -10.31 -6.21
C ARG A 120 7.64 -9.43 -6.92
N ALA A 121 7.98 -8.16 -7.06
CA ALA A 121 7.25 -7.17 -7.83
C ALA A 121 8.25 -6.34 -8.65
N TRP A 122 7.81 -5.38 -9.43
CA TRP A 122 8.61 -4.70 -10.41
C TRP A 122 8.34 -3.20 -10.42
N VAL A 123 9.40 -2.42 -10.63
CA VAL A 123 9.28 -0.98 -10.86
C VAL A 123 9.97 -0.57 -12.16
N ALA A 124 9.38 0.40 -12.84
CA ALA A 124 9.92 1.04 -14.04
C ALA A 124 11.08 1.95 -13.65
N ILE A 125 12.30 1.41 -13.60
CA ILE A 125 13.41 2.07 -12.88
C ILE A 125 13.86 3.40 -13.48
N LYS A 126 13.61 3.65 -14.77
CA LYS A 126 13.93 4.97 -15.37
C LYS A 126 12.97 6.08 -14.89
N CYS A 127 11.83 5.73 -14.29
CA CYS A 127 10.91 6.68 -13.63
C CYS A 127 11.20 6.86 -12.14
N GLY A 128 12.15 6.13 -11.60
CA GLY A 128 12.57 6.15 -10.22
C GLY A 128 14.08 6.23 -10.07
N THR A 129 14.52 6.10 -8.85
CA THR A 129 15.92 5.91 -8.48
C THR A 129 16.04 4.70 -7.57
N TYR A 130 17.24 4.19 -7.41
CA TYR A 130 17.54 3.18 -6.41
C TYR A 130 18.83 3.52 -5.69
N VAL A 131 18.90 3.12 -4.43
CA VAL A 131 20.08 3.27 -3.58
C VAL A 131 20.55 1.87 -3.20
N THR A 132 21.79 1.58 -3.47
CA THR A 132 22.47 0.38 -2.95
C THR A 132 22.97 0.66 -1.54
N PRO A 133 23.07 -0.39 -0.69
CA PRO A 133 23.64 -0.24 0.65
C PRO A 133 25.10 0.18 0.60
#